data_3b82f21549694b842e7c05181ae7902e
#
_entry.id   3b82f21549694b842e7c05181ae7902e
#
_cell.length_a   1.000
_cell.length_b   1.000
_cell.length_c   1.000
_cell.angle_alpha   90.00
_cell.angle_beta   90.00
_cell.angle_gamma   90.00
#
_symmetry.space_group_name_H-M   'P 1'
#
loop_
_entity.id
_entity.type
_entity.pdbx_description
1 polymer ?
#
loop_
_entity_poly.entity_id
_entity_poly.type
_entity_poly.pdbx_seq_one_letter_code
_entity_poly.pdbx_strand_id
1 'polypeptide(L)'
;KTKRLDLKIDTLPNRQAVHFEKIISVEDTGEIDDTYCFNEPKRHMGIFNGILTGNCSEIVQKSDPDETAVCNLSSIALPSFVDPQTRTFNHEKLHQVTKMITKNLNKVIDRNFYPTEPARRSNMRHRPIGIGVQGLADVFILCKMPFGSEASRELNAHIFETMYHASLEASCELAEVDGPYETFDGSPFSQGILQFDMWDREPRLSGTYDWDAMRERVKKGVRNSLLLAPMPTASTSQILGNNECFEPYTTNIYLRRTLAGEFVVVNKHLVKDLQAMGLWSKEMKDLMIKAGGSIQNITDIPQDIKDLYKTVWEISQKVIIDMAADRGVFVDQSQSMNLFVESPTLSKLSSMHMYAWKSGLKTGMYYLRSKAKARPIQFSLEAECTACSA
;
A
#
# COMPACT_ATOMS: atom_id res chain seq x y z
N LYS A 1 -29.09 -20.74 -20.10
CA LYS A 1 -29.82 -19.43 -19.96
C LYS A 1 -29.62 -18.99 -18.51
N THR A 2 -28.62 -18.19 -18.26
CA THR A 2 -28.36 -17.59 -16.94
C THR A 2 -29.52 -16.67 -16.60
N LYS A 3 -30.24 -16.94 -15.51
CA LYS A 3 -31.23 -16.01 -14.98
C LYS A 3 -30.46 -14.80 -14.43
N ARG A 4 -30.62 -13.62 -15.03
CA ARG A 4 -30.20 -12.36 -14.43
C ARG A 4 -30.93 -12.21 -13.10
N LEU A 5 -30.16 -12.14 -12.00
CA LEU A 5 -30.67 -11.77 -10.70
C LEU A 5 -30.80 -10.23 -10.66
N ASP A 6 -32.03 -9.72 -10.77
CA ASP A 6 -32.31 -8.30 -10.58
C ASP A 6 -32.32 -8.00 -9.07
N LEU A 7 -31.13 -7.80 -8.50
CA LEU A 7 -30.98 -7.30 -7.14
C LEU A 7 -31.26 -5.79 -7.12
N LYS A 8 -32.40 -5.39 -6.56
CA LYS A 8 -32.65 -3.98 -6.22
C LYS A 8 -31.87 -3.63 -4.96
N ILE A 9 -30.85 -2.83 -5.12
CA ILE A 9 -30.16 -2.21 -3.97
C ILE A 9 -30.91 -0.94 -3.62
N ASP A 10 -31.64 -0.98 -2.50
CA ASP A 10 -32.20 0.20 -1.92
C ASP A 10 -31.08 1.01 -1.23
N THR A 11 -30.95 2.28 -1.56
CA THR A 11 -29.96 3.20 -0.99
C THR A 11 -30.39 3.66 0.40
N LEU A 12 -30.63 2.74 1.32
CA LEU A 12 -30.93 3.08 2.70
C LEU A 12 -29.74 3.72 3.40
N PRO A 13 -29.96 4.69 4.29
CA PRO A 13 -28.89 5.43 4.98
C PRO A 13 -27.91 4.53 5.75
N ASN A 14 -28.34 3.36 6.16
CA ASN A 14 -27.57 2.44 7.02
C ASN A 14 -26.64 1.46 6.29
N ARG A 15 -26.54 1.54 4.95
CA ARG A 15 -25.60 0.72 4.16
C ARG A 15 -25.70 -0.80 4.36
N GLN A 16 -26.85 -1.33 4.77
CA GLN A 16 -27.07 -2.76 4.92
C GLN A 16 -27.70 -3.34 3.65
N ALA A 17 -27.27 -4.53 3.26
CA ALA A 17 -27.94 -5.31 2.24
C ALA A 17 -29.31 -5.75 2.77
N VAL A 18 -30.37 -5.43 2.04
CA VAL A 18 -31.77 -5.71 2.48
C VAL A 18 -32.23 -7.08 2.02
N HIS A 19 -31.60 -7.65 0.99
CA HIS A 19 -31.92 -8.95 0.44
C HIS A 19 -30.67 -9.81 0.30
N PHE A 20 -30.79 -11.06 0.69
CA PHE A 20 -29.79 -12.09 0.52
C PHE A 20 -30.37 -13.18 -0.36
N GLU A 21 -29.66 -13.52 -1.43
CA GLU A 21 -30.01 -14.64 -2.31
C GLU A 21 -29.07 -15.81 -2.04
N LYS A 22 -29.64 -17.02 -2.00
CA LYS A 22 -28.85 -18.23 -1.86
C LYS A 22 -28.34 -18.64 -3.24
N ILE A 23 -27.04 -18.84 -3.35
CA ILE A 23 -26.43 -19.45 -4.54
C ILE A 23 -26.88 -20.91 -4.59
N ILE A 24 -27.57 -21.30 -5.66
CA ILE A 24 -28.09 -22.68 -5.83
C ILE A 24 -27.08 -23.54 -6.58
N SER A 25 -26.41 -22.98 -7.57
CA SER A 25 -25.35 -23.66 -8.34
C SER A 25 -24.35 -22.66 -8.88
N VAL A 26 -23.12 -23.11 -9.06
CA VAL A 26 -22.06 -22.43 -9.82
C VAL A 26 -21.61 -23.40 -10.89
N GLU A 27 -21.74 -23.00 -12.15
CA GLU A 27 -21.34 -23.80 -13.30
C GLU A 27 -20.19 -23.12 -14.02
N ASP A 28 -19.13 -23.86 -14.28
CA ASP A 28 -18.06 -23.40 -15.15
C ASP A 28 -18.54 -23.52 -16.61
N THR A 29 -18.69 -22.38 -17.27
CA THR A 29 -19.13 -22.34 -18.68
C THR A 29 -17.99 -22.67 -19.65
N GLY A 30 -16.74 -22.72 -19.18
CA GLY A 30 -15.55 -22.85 -20.01
C GLY A 30 -15.28 -21.62 -20.88
N GLU A 31 -16.04 -20.55 -20.71
CA GLU A 31 -15.81 -19.27 -21.41
C GLU A 31 -14.67 -18.50 -20.72
N ILE A 32 -13.67 -18.13 -21.50
CA ILE A 32 -12.58 -17.26 -21.06
C ILE A 32 -12.90 -15.86 -21.54
N ASP A 33 -13.09 -14.94 -20.60
CA ASP A 33 -13.37 -13.54 -20.88
C ASP A 33 -12.37 -12.63 -20.19
N ASP A 34 -12.17 -11.44 -20.74
CA ASP A 34 -11.30 -10.44 -20.13
C ASP A 34 -11.86 -10.00 -18.78
N THR A 35 -11.00 -9.94 -17.77
CA THR A 35 -11.36 -9.44 -16.45
C THR A 35 -11.02 -7.96 -16.33
N TYR A 36 -11.98 -7.15 -15.87
CA TYR A 36 -11.83 -5.71 -15.70
C TYR A 36 -11.84 -5.33 -14.23
N CYS A 37 -10.87 -4.49 -13.84
CA CYS A 37 -10.86 -3.87 -12.52
C CYS A 37 -11.71 -2.61 -12.54
N PHE A 38 -12.58 -2.43 -11.54
CA PHE A 38 -13.46 -1.26 -11.40
C PHE A 38 -13.12 -0.44 -10.16
N ASN A 39 -13.45 0.84 -10.19
CA ASN A 39 -13.32 1.74 -9.05
C ASN A 39 -14.68 2.30 -8.64
N GLU A 40 -15.11 1.97 -7.42
CA GLU A 40 -16.30 2.56 -6.81
C GLU A 40 -15.88 3.44 -5.61
N PRO A 41 -16.05 4.78 -5.70
CA PRO A 41 -15.41 5.72 -4.76
C PRO A 41 -16.08 5.82 -3.39
N LYS A 42 -17.28 5.26 -3.20
CA LYS A 42 -18.02 5.40 -1.95
C LYS A 42 -17.87 4.21 -1.01
N ARG A 43 -17.87 2.98 -1.54
CA ARG A 43 -17.90 1.74 -0.76
C ARG A 43 -16.78 0.78 -1.11
N HIS A 44 -16.04 1.06 -2.18
CA HIS A 44 -14.97 0.20 -2.71
C HIS A 44 -15.45 -1.22 -3.04
N MET A 45 -16.68 -1.32 -3.48
CA MET A 45 -17.35 -2.57 -3.83
C MET A 45 -18.19 -2.36 -5.08
N GLY A 46 -18.39 -3.42 -5.85
CA GLY A 46 -19.26 -3.44 -7.00
C GLY A 46 -20.18 -4.65 -7.00
N ILE A 47 -21.26 -4.57 -7.76
CA ILE A 47 -22.16 -5.69 -7.95
C ILE A 47 -22.03 -6.17 -9.38
N PHE A 48 -21.61 -7.41 -9.52
CA PHE A 48 -21.47 -8.08 -10.82
C PHE A 48 -22.37 -9.29 -10.83
N ASN A 49 -23.27 -9.36 -11.80
CA ASN A 49 -24.25 -10.42 -11.89
C ASN A 49 -24.99 -10.71 -10.58
N GLY A 50 -25.25 -9.65 -9.78
CA GLY A 50 -25.93 -9.78 -8.49
C GLY A 50 -25.03 -10.10 -7.29
N ILE A 51 -23.74 -10.30 -7.47
CA ILE A 51 -22.79 -10.60 -6.39
C ILE A 51 -22.06 -9.31 -5.99
N LEU A 52 -22.14 -8.97 -4.71
CA LEU A 52 -21.38 -7.86 -4.13
C LEU A 52 -19.93 -8.31 -3.89
N THR A 53 -18.98 -7.65 -4.51
CA THR A 53 -17.55 -7.94 -4.37
C THR A 53 -16.77 -6.71 -3.94
N GLY A 54 -15.74 -6.92 -3.10
CA GLY A 54 -14.70 -5.94 -2.84
C GLY A 54 -13.50 -6.17 -3.77
N ASN A 55 -12.62 -5.16 -3.86
CA ASN A 55 -11.48 -5.23 -4.75
C ASN A 55 -10.19 -4.81 -4.02
N CYS A 56 -9.19 -5.69 -4.03
CA CYS A 56 -7.83 -5.44 -3.57
C CYS A 56 -6.89 -5.56 -4.78
N SER A 57 -5.87 -4.71 -4.86
CA SER A 57 -4.94 -4.74 -5.99
C SER A 57 -3.54 -5.22 -5.64
N GLU A 58 -3.23 -5.40 -4.35
CA GLU A 58 -1.94 -5.94 -3.90
C GLU A 58 -1.86 -7.47 -3.97
N ILE A 59 -2.98 -8.17 -3.92
CA ILE A 59 -3.05 -9.63 -3.88
C ILE A 59 -3.10 -10.18 -5.30
N VAL A 60 -2.11 -11.00 -5.62
CA VAL A 60 -2.04 -11.74 -6.89
C VAL A 60 -1.82 -13.21 -6.54
N GLN A 61 -2.91 -13.96 -6.41
CA GLN A 61 -2.92 -15.36 -6.01
C GLN A 61 -3.89 -16.15 -6.90
N LYS A 62 -3.58 -17.43 -7.10
CA LYS A 62 -4.43 -18.32 -7.88
C LYS A 62 -5.72 -18.65 -7.13
N SER A 63 -6.84 -18.57 -7.82
CA SER A 63 -8.11 -19.19 -7.42
C SER A 63 -8.65 -20.03 -8.56
N ASP A 64 -9.31 -21.14 -8.24
CA ASP A 64 -9.98 -22.03 -9.18
C ASP A 64 -11.21 -22.66 -8.50
N PRO A 65 -11.96 -23.59 -9.16
CA PRO A 65 -13.13 -24.20 -8.54
C PRO A 65 -12.86 -24.92 -7.21
N ASP A 66 -11.64 -25.44 -7.02
CA ASP A 66 -11.26 -26.23 -5.85
C ASP A 66 -10.48 -25.41 -4.81
N GLU A 67 -9.97 -24.23 -5.16
CA GLU A 67 -9.11 -23.40 -4.33
C GLU A 67 -9.53 -21.95 -4.35
N THR A 68 -9.73 -21.37 -3.17
CA THR A 68 -9.98 -19.93 -3.00
C THR A 68 -8.78 -19.27 -2.36
N ALA A 69 -8.18 -18.30 -3.04
CA ALA A 69 -7.04 -17.55 -2.51
C ALA A 69 -7.36 -16.84 -1.20
N VAL A 70 -6.43 -16.90 -0.25
CA VAL A 70 -6.52 -16.25 1.06
C VAL A 70 -5.24 -15.49 1.33
N CYS A 71 -5.36 -14.23 1.70
CA CYS A 71 -4.22 -13.40 2.05
C CYS A 71 -3.92 -13.38 3.55
N ASN A 72 -2.66 -13.60 3.91
CA ASN A 72 -2.14 -13.48 5.28
C ASN A 72 -1.21 -12.28 5.31
N LEU A 73 -1.66 -11.17 5.85
CA LEU A 73 -1.03 -9.87 5.69
C LEU A 73 -0.37 -9.36 6.97
N SER A 74 0.74 -8.65 6.81
CA SER A 74 1.39 -7.85 7.85
C SER A 74 2.02 -6.60 7.24
N SER A 75 2.08 -5.49 7.98
CA SER A 75 2.76 -4.27 7.55
C SER A 75 3.81 -3.82 8.55
N ILE A 76 4.97 -3.41 8.04
CA ILE A 76 6.12 -2.96 8.84
C ILE A 76 6.10 -1.43 8.95
N ALA A 77 6.17 -0.91 10.18
CA ALA A 77 6.25 0.52 10.45
C ALA A 77 7.70 1.02 10.23
N LEU A 78 7.99 1.46 9.01
CA LEU A 78 9.33 1.84 8.57
C LEU A 78 10.01 2.96 9.39
N PRO A 79 9.29 3.98 9.94
CA PRO A 79 9.93 5.02 10.74
C PRO A 79 10.72 4.51 11.95
N SER A 80 10.38 3.32 12.46
CA SER A 80 11.08 2.68 13.60
C SER A 80 12.51 2.22 13.29
N PHE A 81 12.91 2.27 12.02
CA PHE A 81 14.23 1.88 11.54
C PHE A 81 15.13 3.07 11.19
N VAL A 82 14.65 4.30 11.35
CA VAL A 82 15.46 5.49 11.14
C VAL A 82 16.13 5.89 12.45
N ASP A 83 17.44 6.02 12.42
CA ASP A 83 18.21 6.61 13.53
C ASP A 83 17.96 8.13 13.54
N PRO A 84 17.42 8.69 14.64
CA PRO A 84 17.06 10.10 14.69
C PRO A 84 18.27 11.04 14.74
N GLN A 85 19.45 10.56 15.12
CA GLN A 85 20.68 11.35 15.22
C GLN A 85 21.42 11.40 13.90
N THR A 86 21.67 10.23 13.30
CA THR A 86 22.42 10.11 12.02
C THR A 86 21.52 10.30 10.81
N ARG A 87 20.17 10.18 10.97
CA ARG A 87 19.18 10.21 9.88
C ARG A 87 19.40 9.10 8.84
N THR A 88 19.96 7.99 9.27
CA THR A 88 20.21 6.82 8.43
C THR A 88 19.19 5.74 8.69
N PHE A 89 18.89 4.95 7.67
CA PHE A 89 17.96 3.83 7.75
C PHE A 89 18.70 2.54 8.13
N ASN A 90 18.21 1.79 9.10
CA ASN A 90 18.82 0.56 9.60
C ASN A 90 18.26 -0.67 8.86
N HIS A 91 18.89 -1.04 7.76
CA HIS A 91 18.53 -2.20 6.94
C HIS A 91 18.71 -3.53 7.68
N GLU A 92 19.73 -3.66 8.53
CA GLU A 92 19.96 -4.89 9.29
C GLU A 92 18.81 -5.18 10.25
N LYS A 93 18.36 -4.17 11.00
CA LYS A 93 17.19 -4.29 11.88
C LYS A 93 15.92 -4.61 11.09
N LEU A 94 15.72 -3.98 9.91
CA LEU A 94 14.60 -4.29 9.03
C LEU A 94 14.65 -5.75 8.58
N HIS A 95 15.82 -6.25 8.19
CA HIS A 95 16.03 -7.63 7.78
C HIS A 95 15.61 -8.60 8.88
N GLN A 96 16.09 -8.42 10.13
CA GLN A 96 15.78 -9.25 11.28
C GLN A 96 14.26 -9.25 11.58
N VAL A 97 13.62 -8.07 11.56
CA VAL A 97 12.17 -7.95 11.82
C VAL A 97 11.37 -8.63 10.70
N THR A 98 11.77 -8.49 9.44
CA THR A 98 11.10 -9.14 8.31
C THR A 98 11.19 -10.67 8.42
N LYS A 99 12.33 -11.22 8.79
CA LYS A 99 12.47 -12.67 9.08
C LYS A 99 11.50 -13.13 10.17
N MET A 100 11.39 -12.36 11.25
CA MET A 100 10.47 -12.68 12.36
C MET A 100 9.00 -12.66 11.88
N ILE A 101 8.61 -11.65 11.11
CA ILE A 101 7.26 -11.52 10.56
C ILE A 101 6.95 -12.70 9.63
N THR A 102 7.86 -13.09 8.76
CA THR A 102 7.71 -14.25 7.87
C THR A 102 7.43 -15.52 8.68
N LYS A 103 8.19 -15.78 9.74
CA LYS A 103 7.96 -16.91 10.65
C LYS A 103 6.61 -16.83 11.37
N ASN A 104 6.20 -15.64 11.78
CA ASN A 104 4.91 -15.43 12.45
C ASN A 104 3.72 -15.63 11.51
N LEU A 105 3.80 -15.14 10.27
CA LEU A 105 2.73 -15.33 9.27
C LEU A 105 2.58 -16.83 8.90
N ASN A 106 3.66 -17.61 8.88
CA ASN A 106 3.57 -19.06 8.72
C ASN A 106 2.77 -19.73 9.87
N LYS A 107 2.98 -19.27 11.12
CA LYS A 107 2.17 -19.75 12.25
C LYS A 107 0.71 -19.31 12.15
N VAL A 108 0.43 -18.12 11.56
CA VAL A 108 -0.93 -17.67 11.28
C VAL A 108 -1.61 -18.63 10.30
N ILE A 109 -0.94 -19.00 9.20
CA ILE A 109 -1.47 -19.98 8.23
C ILE A 109 -1.89 -21.27 8.96
N ASP A 110 -1.05 -21.80 9.83
CA ASP A 110 -1.28 -23.07 10.51
C ASP A 110 -2.40 -23.01 11.56
N ARG A 111 -2.66 -21.83 12.15
CA ARG A 111 -3.59 -21.65 13.28
C ARG A 111 -4.87 -20.91 12.92
N ASN A 112 -4.95 -20.37 11.71
CA ASN A 112 -6.09 -19.57 11.30
C ASN A 112 -7.36 -20.43 11.17
N PHE A 113 -8.52 -19.79 11.39
CA PHE A 113 -9.79 -20.39 11.06
C PHE A 113 -10.12 -20.09 9.59
N TYR A 114 -10.41 -21.13 8.83
CA TYR A 114 -10.79 -21.02 7.42
C TYR A 114 -12.31 -21.21 7.27
N PRO A 115 -13.02 -20.24 6.67
CA PRO A 115 -14.47 -20.30 6.57
C PRO A 115 -14.97 -21.38 5.59
N THR A 116 -14.13 -21.78 4.64
CA THR A 116 -14.44 -22.81 3.63
C THR A 116 -13.26 -23.74 3.41
N GLU A 117 -13.52 -24.98 2.99
CA GLU A 117 -12.44 -25.94 2.69
C GLU A 117 -11.58 -25.53 1.48
N PRO A 118 -12.12 -24.94 0.39
CA PRO A 118 -11.28 -24.41 -0.69
C PRO A 118 -10.30 -23.32 -0.22
N ALA A 119 -10.70 -22.45 0.72
CA ALA A 119 -9.81 -21.44 1.29
C ALA A 119 -8.70 -22.08 2.13
N ARG A 120 -9.04 -23.08 2.94
CA ARG A 120 -8.06 -23.84 3.72
C ARG A 120 -7.07 -24.58 2.81
N ARG A 121 -7.59 -25.26 1.79
CA ARG A 121 -6.78 -26.02 0.80
C ARG A 121 -5.77 -25.09 0.12
N SER A 122 -6.21 -23.98 -0.45
CA SER A 122 -5.33 -23.01 -1.11
C SER A 122 -4.23 -22.53 -0.16
N ASN A 123 -4.60 -22.12 1.04
CA ASN A 123 -3.65 -21.50 1.97
C ASN A 123 -2.64 -22.52 2.53
N MET A 124 -3.07 -23.72 2.87
CA MET A 124 -2.18 -24.78 3.35
C MET A 124 -1.25 -25.30 2.26
N ARG A 125 -1.75 -25.37 1.02
CA ARG A 125 -1.04 -25.93 -0.12
C ARG A 125 0.04 -24.98 -0.66
N HIS A 126 -0.28 -23.69 -0.80
CA HIS A 126 0.61 -22.69 -1.40
C HIS A 126 1.32 -21.83 -0.36
N ARG A 127 0.81 -21.74 0.85
CA ARG A 127 1.35 -20.97 1.99
C ARG A 127 1.73 -19.51 1.62
N PRO A 128 0.87 -18.75 0.92
CA PRO A 128 1.18 -17.37 0.55
C PRO A 128 1.12 -16.46 1.77
N ILE A 129 2.04 -15.52 1.84
CA ILE A 129 2.02 -14.42 2.80
C ILE A 129 2.11 -13.09 2.04
N GLY A 130 1.74 -11.99 2.69
CA GLY A 130 1.85 -10.65 2.11
C GLY A 130 2.41 -9.68 3.13
N ILE A 131 3.70 -9.36 3.02
CA ILE A 131 4.35 -8.36 3.86
C ILE A 131 4.38 -7.04 3.11
N GLY A 132 3.86 -6.00 3.74
CA GLY A 132 3.88 -4.63 3.25
C GLY A 132 4.53 -3.66 4.23
N VAL A 133 4.38 -2.39 3.98
CA VAL A 133 4.98 -1.31 4.76
C VAL A 133 3.98 -0.22 5.09
N GLN A 134 4.29 0.59 6.08
CA GLN A 134 3.64 1.86 6.37
C GLN A 134 4.69 2.90 6.77
N GLY A 135 4.42 4.17 6.48
CA GLY A 135 5.29 5.27 6.84
C GLY A 135 6.53 5.43 5.97
N LEU A 136 6.49 5.03 4.69
CA LEU A 136 7.64 5.27 3.78
C LEU A 136 7.89 6.78 3.58
N ALA A 137 6.83 7.59 3.45
CA ALA A 137 6.97 9.04 3.38
C ALA A 137 7.56 9.64 4.67
N ASP A 138 7.19 9.09 5.84
CA ASP A 138 7.80 9.49 7.12
C ASP A 138 9.31 9.22 7.14
N VAL A 139 9.75 8.06 6.61
CA VAL A 139 11.19 7.73 6.48
C VAL A 139 11.91 8.77 5.64
N PHE A 140 11.37 9.13 4.48
CA PHE A 140 12.00 10.14 3.61
C PHE A 140 12.11 11.49 4.32
N ILE A 141 11.08 11.91 5.03
CA ILE A 141 11.09 13.15 5.83
C ILE A 141 12.15 13.07 6.93
N LEU A 142 12.22 11.97 7.66
CA LEU A 142 13.20 11.78 8.74
C LEU A 142 14.64 11.77 8.22
N CYS A 143 14.86 11.19 7.05
CA CYS A 143 16.15 11.17 6.36
C CYS A 143 16.43 12.45 5.55
N LYS A 144 15.52 13.45 5.57
CA LYS A 144 15.61 14.71 4.80
C LYS A 144 15.76 14.51 3.28
N MET A 145 15.07 13.52 2.75
CA MET A 145 15.02 13.18 1.33
C MET A 145 13.67 13.58 0.73
N PRO A 146 13.59 14.57 -0.17
CA PRO A 146 12.34 14.87 -0.87
C PRO A 146 11.78 13.64 -1.59
N PHE A 147 10.45 13.46 -1.54
CA PHE A 147 9.80 12.33 -2.19
C PHE A 147 10.03 12.35 -3.71
N GLY A 148 10.58 11.26 -4.26
CA GLY A 148 10.94 11.14 -5.68
C GLY A 148 12.32 11.67 -6.04
N SER A 149 13.12 12.17 -5.08
CA SER A 149 14.53 12.43 -5.29
C SER A 149 15.30 11.14 -5.57
N GLU A 150 16.46 11.20 -6.20
CA GLU A 150 17.25 9.99 -6.49
C GLU A 150 17.58 9.22 -5.20
N ALA A 151 18.00 9.92 -4.14
CA ALA A 151 18.26 9.31 -2.84
C ALA A 151 17.03 8.59 -2.26
N SER A 152 15.84 9.17 -2.37
CA SER A 152 14.61 8.52 -1.90
C SER A 152 14.21 7.33 -2.79
N ARG A 153 14.51 7.35 -4.08
CA ARG A 153 14.29 6.21 -5.00
C ARG A 153 15.23 5.05 -4.69
N GLU A 154 16.50 5.32 -4.43
CA GLU A 154 17.48 4.32 -4.00
C GLU A 154 17.06 3.69 -2.66
N LEU A 155 16.75 4.51 -1.65
CA LEU A 155 16.30 4.02 -0.35
C LEU A 155 15.01 3.19 -0.47
N ASN A 156 14.05 3.63 -1.29
CA ASN A 156 12.83 2.87 -1.58
C ASN A 156 13.15 1.47 -2.15
N ALA A 157 14.02 1.38 -3.14
CA ALA A 157 14.42 0.10 -3.73
C ALA A 157 15.14 -0.79 -2.70
N HIS A 158 16.10 -0.25 -1.96
CA HIS A 158 16.89 -1.00 -0.99
C HIS A 158 16.06 -1.49 0.22
N ILE A 159 15.01 -0.77 0.64
CA ILE A 159 14.07 -1.24 1.66
C ILE A 159 13.36 -2.51 1.18
N PHE A 160 12.83 -2.51 -0.04
CA PHE A 160 12.11 -3.66 -0.57
C PHE A 160 13.05 -4.81 -0.97
N GLU A 161 14.26 -4.53 -1.42
CA GLU A 161 15.33 -5.52 -1.56
C GLU A 161 15.62 -6.23 -0.25
N THR A 162 15.82 -5.46 0.84
CA THR A 162 16.06 -5.99 2.19
C THR A 162 14.92 -6.90 2.65
N MET A 163 13.67 -6.43 2.46
CA MET A 163 12.48 -7.21 2.86
C MET A 163 12.34 -8.50 2.05
N TYR A 164 12.59 -8.43 0.75
CA TYR A 164 12.51 -9.60 -0.13
C TYR A 164 13.59 -10.64 0.24
N HIS A 165 14.84 -10.21 0.38
CA HIS A 165 15.93 -11.09 0.82
C HIS A 165 15.65 -11.73 2.16
N ALA A 166 15.25 -10.95 3.17
CA ALA A 166 14.96 -11.43 4.52
C ALA A 166 13.79 -12.44 4.55
N SER A 167 12.75 -12.18 3.78
CA SER A 167 11.59 -13.08 3.70
C SER A 167 11.93 -14.39 2.97
N LEU A 168 12.74 -14.34 1.91
CA LEU A 168 13.27 -15.55 1.26
C LEU A 168 14.13 -16.36 2.21
N GLU A 169 15.07 -15.71 2.89
CA GLU A 169 15.97 -16.41 3.84
C GLU A 169 15.16 -17.11 4.94
N ALA A 170 14.19 -16.44 5.55
CA ALA A 170 13.33 -17.03 6.56
C ALA A 170 12.45 -18.16 5.98
N SER A 171 12.00 -18.03 4.76
CA SER A 171 11.20 -19.05 4.08
C SER A 171 12.02 -20.30 3.75
N CYS A 172 13.30 -20.13 3.38
CA CYS A 172 14.24 -21.25 3.24
C CYS A 172 14.49 -21.95 4.59
N GLU A 173 14.77 -21.19 5.66
CA GLU A 173 14.97 -21.75 7.00
C GLU A 173 13.75 -22.57 7.47
N LEU A 174 12.55 -22.10 7.18
CA LEU A 174 11.33 -22.85 7.49
C LEU A 174 11.18 -24.10 6.63
N ALA A 175 11.56 -24.04 5.36
CA ALA A 175 11.50 -25.20 4.47
C ALA A 175 12.52 -26.29 4.86
N GLU A 176 13.67 -25.91 5.42
CA GLU A 176 14.66 -26.86 5.94
C GLU A 176 14.10 -27.71 7.12
N VAL A 177 13.13 -27.17 7.88
CA VAL A 177 12.51 -27.84 9.03
C VAL A 177 11.20 -28.52 8.67
N ASP A 178 10.31 -27.80 7.95
CA ASP A 178 8.91 -28.20 7.72
C ASP A 178 8.64 -28.64 6.26
N GLY A 179 9.67 -28.66 5.43
CA GLY A 179 9.57 -28.89 3.99
C GLY A 179 9.08 -27.66 3.21
N PRO A 180 9.25 -27.64 1.88
CA PRO A 180 8.74 -26.60 1.01
C PRO A 180 7.21 -26.60 0.98
N TYR A 181 6.61 -25.55 0.37
CA TYR A 181 5.16 -25.57 0.10
C TYR A 181 4.83 -26.66 -0.95
N GLU A 182 3.61 -27.21 -0.90
CA GLU A 182 3.23 -28.43 -1.64
C GLU A 182 3.45 -28.29 -3.17
N THR A 183 3.22 -27.12 -3.75
CA THR A 183 3.36 -26.86 -5.18
C THR A 183 4.71 -26.24 -5.56
N PHE A 184 5.74 -26.54 -4.80
CA PHE A 184 7.08 -25.99 -5.02
C PHE A 184 7.73 -26.53 -6.30
N ASP A 185 7.57 -27.82 -6.58
CA ASP A 185 8.18 -28.46 -7.75
C ASP A 185 7.63 -27.86 -9.04
N GLY A 186 8.52 -27.49 -9.96
CA GLY A 186 8.18 -26.81 -11.20
C GLY A 186 7.92 -25.30 -11.06
N SER A 187 7.94 -24.75 -9.84
CA SER A 187 7.81 -23.31 -9.62
C SER A 187 9.08 -22.54 -10.06
N PRO A 188 9.01 -21.22 -10.24
CA PRO A 188 10.20 -20.41 -10.48
C PRO A 188 11.28 -20.59 -9.40
N PHE A 189 10.89 -20.66 -8.12
CA PHE A 189 11.84 -20.88 -7.03
C PHE A 189 12.59 -22.22 -7.15
N SER A 190 11.93 -23.30 -7.57
CA SER A 190 12.59 -24.59 -7.76
C SER A 190 13.65 -24.56 -8.87
N GLN A 191 13.58 -23.56 -9.75
CA GLN A 191 14.54 -23.29 -10.81
C GLN A 191 15.57 -22.22 -10.42
N GLY A 192 15.48 -21.63 -9.22
CA GLY A 192 16.31 -20.52 -8.75
C GLY A 192 16.00 -19.18 -9.40
N ILE A 193 14.80 -19.06 -9.98
CA ILE A 193 14.31 -17.82 -10.58
C ILE A 193 13.66 -16.99 -9.49
N LEU A 194 14.19 -15.78 -9.26
CA LEU A 194 13.71 -14.81 -8.28
C LEU A 194 12.75 -13.82 -8.94
N GLN A 195 12.03 -13.02 -8.13
CA GLN A 195 11.02 -12.12 -8.65
C GLN A 195 11.59 -11.13 -9.68
N PHE A 196 12.74 -10.52 -9.42
CA PHE A 196 13.33 -9.54 -10.32
C PHE A 196 13.89 -10.14 -11.63
N ASP A 197 14.08 -11.46 -11.71
CA ASP A 197 14.48 -12.14 -12.95
C ASP A 197 13.33 -12.25 -13.97
N MET A 198 12.10 -12.13 -13.47
CA MET A 198 10.91 -12.21 -14.29
C MET A 198 10.47 -10.86 -14.85
N TRP A 199 11.20 -9.79 -14.53
CA TRP A 199 10.92 -8.43 -14.98
C TRP A 199 11.90 -8.00 -16.07
N ASP A 200 11.39 -7.35 -17.09
CA ASP A 200 12.19 -6.65 -18.10
C ASP A 200 12.62 -5.25 -17.57
N ARG A 201 13.25 -5.25 -16.40
CA ARG A 201 13.74 -4.05 -15.71
C ARG A 201 14.89 -4.41 -14.78
N GLU A 202 16.02 -3.70 -14.93
CA GLU A 202 17.15 -3.83 -14.04
C GLU A 202 16.79 -3.41 -12.61
N PRO A 203 16.99 -4.28 -11.59
CA PRO A 203 16.78 -3.93 -10.20
C PRO A 203 17.86 -2.95 -9.70
N ARG A 204 17.47 -2.01 -8.84
CA ARG A 204 18.39 -1.15 -8.10
C ARG A 204 18.92 -1.91 -6.89
N LEU A 205 19.96 -2.69 -7.08
CA LEU A 205 20.56 -3.49 -6.01
C LEU A 205 21.50 -2.65 -5.15
N SER A 206 21.47 -2.89 -3.83
CA SER A 206 22.36 -2.24 -2.85
C SER A 206 23.79 -2.78 -2.89
N GLY A 207 24.00 -3.95 -3.49
CA GLY A 207 25.26 -4.69 -3.40
C GLY A 207 25.52 -5.34 -2.04
N THR A 208 24.54 -5.31 -1.14
CA THR A 208 24.67 -5.87 0.22
C THR A 208 24.46 -7.39 0.25
N TYR A 209 23.61 -7.92 -0.62
CA TYR A 209 23.16 -9.30 -0.59
C TYR A 209 23.78 -10.14 -1.71
N ASP A 210 24.18 -11.36 -1.36
CA ASP A 210 24.63 -12.37 -2.33
C ASP A 210 23.43 -13.08 -2.94
N TRP A 211 22.94 -12.57 -4.06
CA TRP A 211 21.79 -13.10 -4.76
C TRP A 211 22.06 -14.46 -5.43
N ASP A 212 23.30 -14.74 -5.82
CA ASP A 212 23.66 -16.04 -6.40
C ASP A 212 23.61 -17.15 -5.34
N ALA A 213 24.12 -16.88 -4.14
CA ALA A 213 23.97 -17.78 -3.01
C ALA A 213 22.50 -17.97 -2.63
N MET A 214 21.67 -16.92 -2.69
CA MET A 214 20.24 -17.00 -2.44
C MET A 214 19.51 -17.86 -3.49
N ARG A 215 19.86 -17.77 -4.78
CA ARG A 215 19.32 -18.63 -5.84
C ARG A 215 19.56 -20.11 -5.56
N GLU A 216 20.78 -20.46 -5.18
CA GLU A 216 21.11 -21.84 -4.84
C GLU A 216 20.38 -22.32 -3.57
N ARG A 217 20.07 -21.42 -2.67
CA ARG A 217 19.32 -21.74 -1.45
C ARG A 217 17.84 -21.98 -1.73
N VAL A 218 17.19 -21.12 -2.53
CA VAL A 218 15.75 -21.26 -2.87
C VAL A 218 15.47 -22.50 -3.69
N LYS A 219 16.41 -22.98 -4.55
CA LYS A 219 16.30 -24.24 -5.28
C LYS A 219 16.11 -25.46 -4.37
N LYS A 220 16.63 -25.40 -3.15
CA LYS A 220 16.52 -26.49 -2.17
C LYS A 220 15.15 -26.52 -1.48
N GLY A 221 14.42 -25.42 -1.52
CA GLY A 221 13.08 -25.29 -0.95
C GLY A 221 12.80 -23.96 -0.29
N VAL A 222 11.59 -23.46 -0.48
CA VAL A 222 11.01 -22.32 0.24
C VAL A 222 9.66 -22.70 0.82
N ARG A 223 9.34 -22.22 2.01
CA ARG A 223 8.09 -22.55 2.70
C ARG A 223 6.87 -21.80 2.15
N ASN A 224 7.08 -20.66 1.51
CA ASN A 224 6.05 -19.76 1.04
C ASN A 224 6.13 -19.58 -0.47
N SER A 225 5.01 -19.66 -1.17
CA SER A 225 4.94 -19.41 -2.61
C SER A 225 5.03 -17.93 -2.97
N LEU A 226 4.56 -17.04 -2.07
CA LEU A 226 4.54 -15.59 -2.24
C LEU A 226 4.84 -14.91 -0.90
N LEU A 227 5.50 -13.75 -0.92
CA LEU A 227 6.10 -13.11 0.25
C LEU A 227 5.65 -11.65 0.45
N LEU A 228 5.79 -10.79 -0.58
CA LEU A 228 5.52 -9.36 -0.46
C LEU A 228 4.24 -8.95 -1.20
N ALA A 229 3.39 -8.20 -0.49
CA ALA A 229 2.16 -7.61 -1.03
C ALA A 229 1.86 -6.29 -0.29
N PRO A 230 2.43 -5.16 -0.72
CA PRO A 230 2.21 -3.87 -0.08
C PRO A 230 0.75 -3.44 -0.13
N MET A 231 0.07 -3.56 1.03
CA MET A 231 -1.34 -3.24 1.24
C MET A 231 -1.54 -1.76 1.61
N PRO A 232 -2.80 -1.23 1.60
CA PRO A 232 -3.08 0.19 1.86
C PRO A 232 -2.79 0.68 3.28
N THR A 233 -2.81 -0.18 4.28
CA THR A 233 -2.58 0.09 5.72
C THR A 233 -3.46 1.17 6.35
N ALA A 234 -4.65 1.42 5.81
CA ALA A 234 -5.53 2.52 6.19
C ALA A 234 -5.86 2.62 7.71
N SER A 235 -5.89 1.49 8.42
CA SER A 235 -6.16 1.44 9.86
C SER A 235 -4.89 1.31 10.69
N THR A 236 -3.98 0.42 10.29
CA THR A 236 -2.76 0.12 11.06
C THR A 236 -1.77 1.28 11.08
N SER A 237 -1.68 2.05 9.99
CA SER A 237 -0.85 3.26 9.95
C SER A 237 -1.32 4.31 10.94
N GLN A 238 -2.62 4.47 11.10
CA GLN A 238 -3.21 5.43 12.03
C GLN A 238 -3.00 5.03 13.50
N ILE A 239 -3.09 3.73 13.81
CA ILE A 239 -2.81 3.22 15.16
C ILE A 239 -1.38 3.55 15.58
N LEU A 240 -0.41 3.44 14.66
CA LEU A 240 1.00 3.70 14.92
C LEU A 240 1.41 5.17 14.62
N GLY A 241 0.49 6.00 14.13
CA GLY A 241 0.73 7.40 13.83
C GLY A 241 1.70 7.64 12.66
N ASN A 242 1.67 6.75 11.66
CA ASN A 242 2.45 6.84 10.43
C ASN A 242 1.57 7.27 9.25
N ASN A 243 2.17 7.74 8.17
CA ASN A 243 1.48 7.88 6.90
C ASN A 243 1.12 6.49 6.33
N GLU A 244 0.10 6.44 5.48
CA GLU A 244 -0.38 5.19 4.88
C GLU A 244 0.67 4.59 3.94
N CYS A 245 0.88 3.28 4.06
CA CYS A 245 1.71 2.44 3.20
C CYS A 245 3.02 3.12 2.70
N PHE A 246 3.14 3.24 1.40
CA PHE A 246 4.28 3.83 0.68
C PHE A 246 3.91 5.16 -0.02
N GLU A 247 2.76 5.74 0.34
CA GLU A 247 2.25 6.96 -0.30
C GLU A 247 2.87 8.23 0.27
N PRO A 248 2.97 9.32 -0.53
CA PRO A 248 3.23 10.65 0.00
C PRO A 248 2.06 11.12 0.87
N TYR A 249 2.29 12.14 1.70
CA TYR A 249 1.20 12.78 2.43
C TYR A 249 0.19 13.42 1.48
N THR A 250 -1.11 13.20 1.72
CA THR A 250 -2.17 13.85 0.94
C THR A 250 -2.36 15.32 1.33
N THR A 251 -2.05 15.65 2.58
CA THR A 251 -2.10 17.00 3.13
C THR A 251 -1.29 17.07 4.41
N ASN A 252 -0.72 18.23 4.74
CA ASN A 252 0.03 18.43 5.99
C ASN A 252 -0.86 18.82 7.18
N ILE A 253 -2.14 19.17 6.93
CA ILE A 253 -3.13 19.44 8.00
C ILE A 253 -4.53 19.08 7.51
N TYR A 254 -5.30 18.37 8.33
CA TYR A 254 -6.68 18.01 8.02
C TYR A 254 -7.54 17.85 9.27
N LEU A 255 -8.85 17.93 9.08
CA LEU A 255 -9.84 17.68 10.11
C LEU A 255 -10.26 16.20 10.05
N ARG A 256 -10.04 15.47 11.14
CA ARG A 256 -10.48 14.10 11.30
C ARG A 256 -11.77 14.06 12.09
N ARG A 257 -12.81 13.51 11.48
CA ARG A 257 -14.10 13.24 12.13
C ARG A 257 -14.17 11.80 12.59
N THR A 258 -14.46 11.62 13.88
CA THR A 258 -14.70 10.31 14.50
C THR A 258 -16.01 10.35 15.28
N LEU A 259 -16.45 9.20 15.80
CA LEU A 259 -17.60 9.16 16.72
C LEU A 259 -17.37 9.96 18.01
N ALA A 260 -16.10 10.13 18.41
CA ALA A 260 -15.72 10.88 19.60
C ALA A 260 -15.56 12.40 19.36
N GLY A 261 -15.67 12.88 18.12
CA GLY A 261 -15.57 14.30 17.79
C GLY A 261 -14.70 14.60 16.56
N GLU A 262 -14.40 15.88 16.39
CA GLU A 262 -13.55 16.39 15.31
C GLU A 262 -12.18 16.79 15.85
N PHE A 263 -11.13 16.32 15.21
CA PHE A 263 -9.74 16.53 15.62
C PHE A 263 -8.93 17.10 14.48
N VAL A 264 -8.20 18.19 14.75
CA VAL A 264 -7.21 18.71 13.79
C VAL A 264 -5.96 17.85 13.88
N VAL A 265 -5.61 17.19 12.77
CA VAL A 265 -4.40 16.39 12.64
C VAL A 265 -3.41 17.14 11.78
N VAL A 266 -2.19 17.30 12.27
CA VAL A 266 -1.10 17.99 11.57
C VAL A 266 0.06 17.01 11.38
N ASN A 267 0.78 17.15 10.27
CA ASN A 267 2.01 16.38 10.05
C ASN A 267 3.01 16.72 11.16
N LYS A 268 3.22 15.77 12.07
CA LYS A 268 4.07 15.92 13.26
C LYS A 268 5.52 16.30 12.95
N HIS A 269 6.03 15.84 11.81
CA HIS A 269 7.39 16.14 11.37
C HIS A 269 7.52 17.58 10.91
N LEU A 270 6.55 18.08 10.15
CA LEU A 270 6.51 19.49 9.72
C LEU A 270 6.40 20.42 10.92
N VAL A 271 5.53 20.11 11.89
CA VAL A 271 5.42 20.92 13.13
C VAL A 271 6.77 21.00 13.85
N LYS A 272 7.46 19.86 14.00
CA LYS A 272 8.77 19.80 14.64
C LYS A 272 9.82 20.66 13.91
N ASP A 273 9.86 20.59 12.58
CA ASP A 273 10.79 21.37 11.78
C ASP A 273 10.45 22.87 11.84
N LEU A 274 9.18 23.25 11.73
CA LEU A 274 8.75 24.66 11.88
C LEU A 274 9.00 25.21 13.28
N GLN A 275 8.83 24.41 14.34
CA GLN A 275 9.19 24.79 15.71
C GLN A 275 10.70 25.03 15.86
N ALA A 276 11.52 24.16 15.30
CA ALA A 276 12.98 24.32 15.33
C ALA A 276 13.45 25.60 14.61
N MET A 277 12.69 26.07 13.62
CA MET A 277 12.94 27.33 12.91
C MET A 277 12.27 28.55 13.53
N GLY A 278 11.49 28.39 14.61
CA GLY A 278 10.72 29.47 15.22
C GLY A 278 9.52 29.96 14.36
N LEU A 279 9.10 29.19 13.37
CA LEU A 279 8.04 29.54 12.43
C LEU A 279 6.65 28.97 12.81
N TRP A 280 6.57 28.06 13.78
CA TRP A 280 5.31 27.47 14.18
C TRP A 280 4.51 28.43 15.06
N SER A 281 3.38 28.91 14.55
CA SER A 281 2.47 29.83 15.25
C SER A 281 1.02 29.54 14.87
N LYS A 282 0.07 30.25 15.50
CA LYS A 282 -1.36 30.21 15.12
C LYS A 282 -1.55 30.67 13.68
N GLU A 283 -0.87 31.77 13.30
CA GLU A 283 -0.92 32.36 11.97
C GLU A 283 -0.39 31.36 10.90
N MET A 284 0.72 30.68 11.19
CA MET A 284 1.28 29.65 10.31
C MET A 284 0.27 28.51 10.12
N LYS A 285 -0.34 28.03 11.20
CA LYS A 285 -1.38 27.00 11.12
C LYS A 285 -2.55 27.46 10.25
N ASP A 286 -3.03 28.71 10.41
CA ASP A 286 -4.14 29.26 9.66
C ASP A 286 -3.80 29.45 8.16
N LEU A 287 -2.56 29.82 7.84
CA LEU A 287 -2.06 29.83 6.45
C LEU A 287 -2.08 28.44 5.81
N MET A 288 -1.61 27.45 6.54
CA MET A 288 -1.64 26.06 6.08
C MET A 288 -3.07 25.56 5.83
N ILE A 289 -4.01 25.88 6.72
CA ILE A 289 -5.43 25.55 6.57
C ILE A 289 -6.01 26.21 5.32
N LYS A 290 -5.79 27.51 5.13
CA LYS A 290 -6.24 28.27 3.95
C LYS A 290 -5.68 27.69 2.66
N ALA A 291 -4.43 27.20 2.69
CA ALA A 291 -3.77 26.56 1.56
C ALA A 291 -4.18 25.07 1.36
N GLY A 292 -5.13 24.56 2.17
CA GLY A 292 -5.58 23.15 2.08
C GLY A 292 -4.49 22.13 2.45
N GLY A 293 -3.59 22.53 3.35
CA GLY A 293 -2.49 21.70 3.85
C GLY A 293 -1.20 21.78 3.03
N SER A 294 -1.18 22.58 1.96
CA SER A 294 0.04 22.92 1.22
C SER A 294 0.86 23.98 1.98
N ILE A 295 2.19 23.90 1.85
CA ILE A 295 3.10 24.95 2.34
C ILE A 295 3.86 25.65 1.21
N GLN A 296 3.57 25.30 -0.05
CA GLN A 296 4.37 25.74 -1.19
C GLN A 296 4.34 27.26 -1.40
N ASN A 297 3.18 27.89 -1.13
CA ASN A 297 2.98 29.33 -1.31
C ASN A 297 3.21 30.16 -0.03
N ILE A 298 3.72 29.57 1.05
CA ILE A 298 4.03 30.31 2.29
C ILE A 298 5.46 30.85 2.19
N THR A 299 5.59 32.18 2.12
CA THR A 299 6.87 32.85 1.80
C THR A 299 7.96 32.56 2.84
N ASP A 300 7.61 32.52 4.12
CA ASP A 300 8.56 32.42 5.23
C ASP A 300 9.20 31.03 5.38
N ILE A 301 8.66 30.02 4.68
CA ILE A 301 9.19 28.65 4.73
C ILE A 301 10.28 28.49 3.68
N PRO A 302 11.49 28.00 4.06
CA PRO A 302 12.59 27.71 3.14
C PRO A 302 12.25 26.69 2.06
N GLN A 303 12.91 26.76 0.90
CA GLN A 303 12.58 25.92 -0.25
C GLN A 303 12.86 24.42 -0.02
N ASP A 304 13.93 24.10 0.71
CA ASP A 304 14.28 22.72 1.08
C ASP A 304 13.19 22.06 1.94
N ILE A 305 12.57 22.83 2.85
CA ILE A 305 11.42 22.38 3.65
C ILE A 305 10.18 22.24 2.73
N LYS A 306 9.94 23.19 1.83
CA LYS A 306 8.85 23.07 0.85
C LYS A 306 8.99 21.81 0.01
N ASP A 307 10.18 21.51 -0.48
CA ASP A 307 10.43 20.32 -1.29
C ASP A 307 10.23 19.02 -0.50
N LEU A 308 10.61 19.01 0.78
CA LEU A 308 10.48 17.86 1.66
C LEU A 308 9.00 17.54 2.01
N TYR A 309 8.17 18.56 2.16
CA TYR A 309 6.77 18.41 2.60
C TYR A 309 5.74 18.64 1.48
N LYS A 310 6.13 18.39 0.23
CA LYS A 310 5.16 18.35 -0.89
C LYS A 310 4.06 17.34 -0.60
N THR A 311 2.84 17.75 -0.82
CA THR A 311 1.69 16.85 -0.80
C THR A 311 1.64 16.04 -2.11
N VAL A 312 0.89 14.95 -2.11
CA VAL A 312 0.73 14.10 -3.29
C VAL A 312 0.18 14.87 -4.52
N TRP A 313 -0.56 15.97 -4.29
CA TRP A 313 -1.11 16.82 -5.33
C TRP A 313 -0.05 17.70 -6.02
N GLU A 314 1.08 17.89 -5.37
CA GLU A 314 2.22 18.70 -5.81
C GLU A 314 3.34 17.83 -6.40
N ILE A 315 3.21 16.51 -6.31
CA ILE A 315 4.11 15.52 -6.87
C ILE A 315 3.53 15.00 -8.19
N SER A 316 4.36 14.93 -9.24
CA SER A 316 3.95 14.29 -10.48
C SER A 316 3.58 12.82 -10.26
N GLN A 317 2.44 12.39 -10.79
CA GLN A 317 2.02 10.99 -10.68
C GLN A 317 2.97 10.02 -11.40
N LYS A 318 3.73 10.52 -12.37
CA LYS A 318 4.85 9.77 -12.97
C LYS A 318 5.86 9.34 -11.91
N VAL A 319 6.21 10.22 -10.97
CA VAL A 319 7.13 9.91 -9.85
C VAL A 319 6.57 8.78 -8.98
N ILE A 320 5.27 8.80 -8.68
CA ILE A 320 4.61 7.72 -7.91
C ILE A 320 4.75 6.38 -8.63
N ILE A 321 4.49 6.37 -9.94
CA ILE A 321 4.61 5.16 -10.78
C ILE A 321 6.07 4.70 -10.86
N ASP A 322 7.03 5.61 -11.05
CA ASP A 322 8.45 5.29 -11.11
C ASP A 322 8.94 4.63 -9.81
N MET A 323 8.58 5.20 -8.66
CA MET A 323 8.92 4.63 -7.35
C MET A 323 8.26 3.27 -7.11
N ALA A 324 7.01 3.10 -7.57
CA ALA A 324 6.34 1.80 -7.53
C ALA A 324 7.02 0.76 -8.40
N ALA A 325 7.54 1.16 -9.57
CA ALA A 325 8.28 0.30 -10.47
C ALA A 325 9.69 -0.05 -9.91
N ASP A 326 10.38 0.91 -9.27
CA ASP A 326 11.70 0.68 -8.66
C ASP A 326 11.64 -0.39 -7.55
N ARG A 327 10.62 -0.36 -6.67
CA ARG A 327 10.42 -1.40 -5.64
C ARG A 327 9.70 -2.64 -6.16
N GLY A 328 8.91 -2.49 -7.24
CA GLY A 328 8.04 -3.54 -7.77
C GLY A 328 8.76 -4.80 -8.22
N VAL A 329 10.03 -4.67 -8.62
CA VAL A 329 10.91 -5.80 -9.00
C VAL A 329 11.19 -6.75 -7.83
N PHE A 330 11.00 -6.30 -6.59
CA PHE A 330 11.14 -7.12 -5.37
C PHE A 330 9.79 -7.59 -4.80
N VAL A 331 8.68 -7.19 -5.41
CA VAL A 331 7.32 -7.51 -4.94
C VAL A 331 6.75 -8.63 -5.81
N ASP A 332 6.62 -9.82 -5.24
CA ASP A 332 6.15 -11.00 -5.96
C ASP A 332 4.63 -11.00 -6.23
N GLN A 333 3.84 -10.35 -5.40
CA GLN A 333 2.44 -10.06 -5.70
C GLN A 333 2.31 -8.69 -6.39
N SER A 334 1.44 -7.79 -5.91
CA SER A 334 1.33 -6.45 -6.45
C SER A 334 1.25 -5.40 -5.33
N GLN A 335 0.89 -4.16 -5.67
CA GLN A 335 0.91 -3.02 -4.77
C GLN A 335 -0.43 -2.27 -4.84
N SER A 336 -0.99 -1.90 -3.69
CA SER A 336 -2.17 -1.04 -3.62
C SER A 336 -1.79 0.43 -3.82
N MET A 337 -1.38 0.77 -5.04
CA MET A 337 -0.95 2.11 -5.43
C MET A 337 -2.15 2.98 -5.82
N ASN A 338 -2.36 4.09 -5.11
CA ASN A 338 -3.32 5.12 -5.52
C ASN A 338 -2.68 6.12 -6.48
N LEU A 339 -3.50 6.64 -7.42
CA LEU A 339 -3.13 7.76 -8.26
C LEU A 339 -4.04 8.96 -7.95
N PHE A 340 -3.43 10.15 -7.94
CA PHE A 340 -4.09 11.38 -7.49
C PHE A 340 -4.16 12.38 -8.62
N VAL A 341 -5.36 12.59 -9.16
CA VAL A 341 -5.60 13.49 -10.30
C VAL A 341 -6.69 14.46 -9.94
N GLU A 342 -6.36 15.72 -9.80
CA GLU A 342 -7.32 16.77 -9.42
C GLU A 342 -8.51 16.85 -10.39
N SER A 343 -8.23 16.80 -11.70
CA SER A 343 -9.24 16.81 -12.76
C SER A 343 -8.95 15.68 -13.74
N PRO A 344 -9.51 14.48 -13.51
CA PRO A 344 -9.27 13.32 -14.35
C PRO A 344 -9.96 13.50 -15.73
N THR A 345 -9.25 13.13 -16.78
CA THR A 345 -9.77 12.99 -18.14
C THR A 345 -9.40 11.62 -18.67
N LEU A 346 -10.16 11.09 -19.63
CA LEU A 346 -9.88 9.80 -20.25
C LEU A 346 -8.43 9.72 -20.78
N SER A 347 -7.98 10.78 -21.48
CA SER A 347 -6.63 10.83 -22.04
C SER A 347 -5.54 10.75 -20.95
N LYS A 348 -5.70 11.51 -19.84
CA LYS A 348 -4.74 11.44 -18.71
C LYS A 348 -4.72 10.05 -18.09
N LEU A 349 -5.88 9.45 -17.83
CA LEU A 349 -5.98 8.12 -17.22
C LEU A 349 -5.38 7.06 -18.14
N SER A 350 -5.72 7.06 -19.42
CA SER A 350 -5.14 6.14 -20.41
C SER A 350 -3.62 6.27 -20.46
N SER A 351 -3.09 7.50 -20.50
CA SER A 351 -1.62 7.72 -20.49
C SER A 351 -0.97 7.18 -19.22
N MET A 352 -1.59 7.37 -18.05
CA MET A 352 -1.05 6.90 -16.78
C MET A 352 -1.07 5.36 -16.70
N HIS A 353 -2.16 4.72 -17.12
CA HIS A 353 -2.24 3.26 -17.16
C HIS A 353 -1.22 2.66 -18.14
N MET A 354 -1.10 3.22 -19.34
CA MET A 354 -0.11 2.77 -20.33
C MET A 354 1.32 3.00 -19.84
N TYR A 355 1.57 4.08 -19.11
CA TYR A 355 2.88 4.32 -18.51
C TYR A 355 3.17 3.31 -17.41
N ALA A 356 2.22 3.05 -16.51
CA ALA A 356 2.36 2.06 -15.44
C ALA A 356 2.62 0.64 -16.01
N TRP A 357 1.86 0.25 -17.04
CA TRP A 357 2.07 -1.03 -17.74
C TRP A 357 3.46 -1.12 -18.37
N LYS A 358 3.89 -0.09 -19.13
CA LYS A 358 5.22 -0.04 -19.74
C LYS A 358 6.37 0.00 -18.71
N SER A 359 6.08 0.47 -17.50
CA SER A 359 7.02 0.48 -16.38
C SER A 359 7.11 -0.88 -15.66
N GLY A 360 6.33 -1.88 -16.08
CA GLY A 360 6.35 -3.24 -15.55
C GLY A 360 5.47 -3.43 -14.31
N LEU A 361 4.49 -2.57 -14.03
CA LEU A 361 3.60 -2.78 -12.90
C LEU A 361 2.54 -3.85 -13.23
N LYS A 362 2.35 -4.82 -12.33
CA LYS A 362 1.33 -5.88 -12.44
C LYS A 362 -0.09 -5.33 -12.37
N THR A 363 -0.30 -4.30 -11.52
CA THR A 363 -1.56 -3.57 -11.38
C THR A 363 -1.28 -2.09 -11.56
N GLY A 364 -2.07 -1.41 -12.40
CA GLY A 364 -1.79 -0.02 -12.75
C GLY A 364 -2.24 1.00 -11.70
N MET A 365 -3.27 0.66 -10.90
CA MET A 365 -3.86 1.57 -9.91
C MET A 365 -4.79 0.81 -8.98
N TYR A 366 -4.77 1.16 -7.68
CA TYR A 366 -5.76 0.71 -6.71
C TYR A 366 -6.98 1.65 -6.72
N TYR A 367 -6.79 2.93 -6.33
CA TYR A 367 -7.82 3.94 -6.44
C TYR A 367 -7.35 5.15 -7.23
N LEU A 368 -8.28 5.69 -8.03
CA LEU A 368 -8.17 7.05 -8.52
C LEU A 368 -8.72 8.01 -7.47
N ARG A 369 -7.86 8.86 -6.93
CA ARG A 369 -8.23 9.92 -5.99
C ARG A 369 -8.35 11.23 -6.75
N SER A 370 -9.48 11.92 -6.59
CA SER A 370 -9.70 13.26 -7.16
C SER A 370 -10.00 14.25 -6.04
N LYS A 371 -9.66 15.53 -6.25
CA LYS A 371 -10.07 16.58 -5.32
C LYS A 371 -11.58 16.83 -5.47
N ALA A 372 -12.28 16.94 -4.34
CA ALA A 372 -13.66 17.39 -4.34
C ALA A 372 -13.76 18.82 -4.90
N LYS A 373 -14.73 19.08 -5.80
CA LYS A 373 -14.97 20.42 -6.34
C LYS A 373 -15.40 21.43 -5.28
N ALA A 374 -16.09 20.99 -4.23
CA ALA A 374 -16.39 21.78 -3.05
C ALA A 374 -15.51 21.30 -1.89
N ARG A 375 -14.75 22.19 -1.28
CA ARG A 375 -13.99 21.90 -0.09
C ARG A 375 -14.95 21.83 1.11
N PRO A 376 -15.23 20.68 1.74
CA PRO A 376 -16.08 20.62 2.92
C PRO A 376 -15.37 21.02 4.21
N ILE A 377 -14.19 21.64 4.13
CA ILE A 377 -13.45 22.12 5.29
C ILE A 377 -13.64 23.64 5.38
N GLN A 378 -14.80 24.07 5.84
CA GLN A 378 -14.88 25.31 6.56
C GLN A 378 -14.45 25.01 7.99
N PHE A 379 -13.15 25.23 8.29
CA PHE A 379 -12.84 25.62 9.66
C PHE A 379 -13.61 26.92 9.88
N SER A 380 -14.59 26.93 10.77
CA SER A 380 -15.04 28.17 11.37
C SER A 380 -13.79 28.70 12.10
N LEU A 381 -13.08 29.64 11.47
CA LEU A 381 -12.22 30.54 12.21
C LEU A 381 -13.14 31.11 13.27
N GLU A 382 -12.82 30.93 14.54
CA GLU A 382 -13.55 31.58 15.62
C GLU A 382 -13.70 33.04 15.22
N ALA A 383 -14.89 33.43 14.84
CA ALA A 383 -15.26 34.82 14.83
C ALA A 383 -15.08 35.23 16.28
N GLU A 384 -14.13 36.11 16.56
CA GLU A 384 -14.04 36.79 17.84
C GLU A 384 -15.46 37.26 18.18
N CYS A 385 -16.02 36.68 19.22
CA CYS A 385 -17.34 37.06 19.69
C CYS A 385 -17.22 38.48 20.31
N THR A 386 -17.34 39.49 19.44
CA THR A 386 -17.42 40.90 19.85
C THR A 386 -18.79 41.27 20.45
N ALA A 387 -19.61 40.28 20.84
CA ALA A 387 -20.97 40.50 21.32
C ALA A 387 -21.19 40.12 22.80
N CYS A 388 -20.14 40.09 23.61
CA CYS A 388 -20.28 39.95 25.08
C CYS A 388 -19.68 41.14 25.84
N SER A 389 -20.02 42.36 25.42
CA SER A 389 -19.83 43.56 26.25
C SER A 389 -20.95 44.56 25.95
N ALA A 390 -22.12 44.30 26.53
CA ALA A 390 -23.17 45.27 26.82
C ALA A 390 -23.95 44.77 28.02
#